data_a24f03c319f2486e5b73fdd893d36577
#
_entry.id   a24f03c319f2486e5b73fdd893d36577
#
_cell.length_a   1.000
_cell.length_b   1.000
_cell.length_c   1.000
_cell.angle_alpha   90.00
_cell.angle_beta   90.00
_cell.angle_gamma   90.00
#
_symmetry.space_group_name_H-M   'P 1'
#
loop_
_entity.id
_entity.type
_entity.pdbx_description
1 polymer ?
#
loop_
_entity_poly.entity_id
_entity_poly.type
_entity_poly.pdbx_seq_one_letter_code
_entity_poly.pdbx_strand_id
1 'polypeptide(L)'
;FKIALSGCRQDCALTPIHDIGLLAAKRTDGTIGFRMVAGGGLGSTPRMAQVLREFTPMDELLPTIEAVIKVFDTLGNRKNRNKARMKFVIEKLGFDEFKRRWEAAYAAMGYAVPTHEPIKLLEYADTPPLLMPTKAPNSTNGNGNGNGNGAASRNGAESAFEAWKRTNVVPQRQAGFAAAAIKLPMGDLTGEQMWVLADLAARSSNGNIRT
;
A
#
# COMPACT_ATOMS: atom_id res chain seq x y z
N PHE A 1 -6.50 -5.81 13.45
CA PHE A 1 -5.55 -6.50 12.60
C PHE A 1 -5.31 -5.67 11.35
N LYS A 2 -4.05 -5.42 11.00
CA LYS A 2 -3.67 -4.58 9.86
C LYS A 2 -2.60 -5.28 9.02
N ILE A 3 -2.78 -5.24 7.69
CA ILE A 3 -1.81 -5.70 6.71
C ILE A 3 -1.38 -4.48 5.89
N ALA A 4 -0.07 -4.25 5.80
CA ALA A 4 0.50 -3.19 4.97
C ALA A 4 1.34 -3.80 3.85
N LEU A 5 1.28 -3.20 2.67
CA LEU A 5 2.03 -3.65 1.49
C LEU A 5 2.80 -2.48 0.89
N SER A 6 4.09 -2.67 0.70
CA SER A 6 4.97 -1.73 0.00
C SER A 6 5.53 -2.35 -1.26
N GLY A 7 5.41 -1.63 -2.38
CA GLY A 7 5.88 -2.05 -3.69
C GLY A 7 7.40 -1.93 -3.90
N CYS A 8 8.12 -1.30 -2.98
CA CYS A 8 9.57 -1.14 -3.05
C CYS A 8 10.19 -0.95 -1.65
N ARG A 9 11.53 -0.99 -1.58
CA ARG A 9 12.31 -0.88 -0.34
C ARG A 9 12.16 0.46 0.40
N GLN A 10 11.63 1.50 -0.22
CA GLN A 10 11.36 2.78 0.46
C GLN A 10 10.30 2.65 1.55
N ASP A 11 9.49 1.61 1.45
CA ASP A 11 8.50 1.22 2.47
C ASP A 11 7.62 2.38 2.96
N CYS A 12 7.03 3.12 2.03
CA CYS A 12 6.14 4.24 2.34
C CYS A 12 4.90 3.81 3.16
N ALA A 13 4.55 2.52 3.14
CA ALA A 13 3.48 1.96 3.96
C ALA A 13 3.91 1.65 5.40
N LEU A 14 5.18 1.84 5.75
CA LEU A 14 5.74 1.57 7.08
C LEU A 14 5.39 0.15 7.57
N THR A 15 5.66 -0.84 6.73
CA THR A 15 5.27 -2.24 6.95
C THR A 15 5.67 -2.79 8.32
N PRO A 16 6.82 -2.40 8.94
CA PRO A 16 7.23 -2.95 10.24
C PRO A 16 6.35 -2.53 11.43
N ILE A 17 5.47 -1.55 11.29
CA ILE A 17 4.57 -1.14 12.40
C ILE A 17 3.17 -1.74 12.30
N HIS A 18 2.97 -2.71 11.41
CA HIS A 18 1.70 -3.40 11.20
C HIS A 18 1.75 -4.86 11.67
N ASP A 19 0.58 -5.49 11.87
CA ASP A 19 0.52 -6.90 12.29
C ASP A 19 1.19 -7.81 11.26
N ILE A 20 0.95 -7.55 9.96
CA ILE A 20 1.67 -8.13 8.83
C ILE A 20 2.16 -7.00 7.92
N GLY A 21 3.42 -7.05 7.54
CA GLY A 21 4.01 -6.18 6.53
C GLY A 21 4.57 -6.99 5.37
N LEU A 22 4.34 -6.50 4.14
CA LEU A 22 4.75 -7.13 2.90
C LEU A 22 5.59 -6.14 2.10
N LEU A 23 6.84 -6.47 1.84
CA LEU A 23 7.73 -5.68 0.99
C LEU A 23 8.00 -6.44 -0.31
N ALA A 24 7.74 -5.79 -1.43
CA ALA A 24 7.99 -6.39 -2.73
C ALA A 24 9.48 -6.76 -2.89
N ALA A 25 9.72 -7.98 -3.32
CA ALA A 25 11.02 -8.59 -3.46
C ALA A 25 11.12 -9.40 -4.75
N LYS A 26 12.35 -9.65 -5.18
CA LYS A 26 12.65 -10.43 -6.37
C LYS A 26 13.73 -11.46 -6.05
N ARG A 27 13.56 -12.68 -6.50
CA ARG A 27 14.59 -13.72 -6.47
C ARG A 27 15.64 -13.52 -7.58
N THR A 28 16.72 -14.26 -7.50
CA THR A 28 17.78 -14.26 -8.50
C THR A 28 17.29 -14.74 -9.87
N ASP A 29 16.33 -15.64 -9.92
CA ASP A 29 15.67 -16.14 -11.13
C ASP A 29 14.68 -15.14 -11.76
N GLY A 30 14.44 -14.00 -11.11
CA GLY A 30 13.52 -12.98 -11.57
C GLY A 30 12.09 -13.10 -11.01
N THR A 31 11.76 -14.15 -10.27
CA THR A 31 10.43 -14.32 -9.66
C THR A 31 10.13 -13.18 -8.69
N ILE A 32 8.95 -12.57 -8.84
CA ILE A 32 8.47 -11.50 -7.97
C ILE A 32 7.59 -12.09 -6.86
N GLY A 33 7.77 -11.58 -5.66
CA GLY A 33 7.02 -11.95 -4.47
C GLY A 33 7.21 -10.91 -3.37
N PHE A 34 7.14 -11.33 -2.12
CA PHE A 34 7.23 -10.45 -0.96
C PHE A 34 8.14 -11.00 0.14
N ARG A 35 8.91 -10.13 0.75
CA ARG A 35 9.44 -10.36 2.09
C ARG A 35 8.32 -10.08 3.08
N MET A 36 8.01 -11.02 3.97
CA MET A 36 6.96 -10.87 4.96
C MET A 36 7.55 -10.62 6.35
N VAL A 37 7.03 -9.60 7.03
CA VAL A 37 7.30 -9.33 8.44
C VAL A 37 6.01 -9.45 9.25
N ALA A 38 6.11 -9.83 10.53
CA ALA A 38 4.95 -10.03 11.40
C ALA A 38 5.18 -9.50 12.82
N GLY A 39 4.11 -9.07 13.48
CA GLY A 39 4.10 -8.73 14.89
C GLY A 39 4.34 -7.27 15.21
N GLY A 40 4.30 -6.37 14.25
CA GLY A 40 4.40 -4.94 14.48
C GLY A 40 3.13 -4.32 15.06
N GLY A 41 3.28 -3.14 15.62
CA GLY A 41 2.14 -2.35 16.09
C GLY A 41 2.55 -1.19 16.98
N LEU A 42 1.85 -0.08 16.81
CA LEU A 42 1.97 1.12 17.65
C LEU A 42 1.05 1.02 18.87
N GLY A 43 0.88 2.10 19.58
CA GLY A 43 0.12 2.22 20.81
C GLY A 43 1.02 2.32 22.03
N SER A 44 0.50 2.06 23.23
CA SER A 44 1.22 2.21 24.51
C SER A 44 2.48 1.34 24.63
N THR A 45 2.56 0.24 23.86
CA THR A 45 3.70 -0.67 23.83
C THR A 45 4.10 -0.90 22.37
N PRO A 46 4.83 0.03 21.73
CA PRO A 46 5.21 -0.11 20.33
C PRO A 46 6.18 -1.29 20.13
N ARG A 47 5.98 -2.01 19.04
CA ARG A 47 6.85 -3.13 18.60
C ARG A 47 7.05 -3.04 17.11
N MET A 48 8.26 -3.34 16.65
CA MET A 48 8.58 -3.54 15.25
C MET A 48 8.33 -4.99 14.86
N ALA A 49 7.77 -5.20 13.68
CA ALA A 49 7.60 -6.53 13.11
C ALA A 49 8.96 -7.17 12.83
N GLN A 50 9.03 -8.49 12.95
CA GLN A 50 10.22 -9.29 12.65
C GLN A 50 9.99 -10.10 11.38
N VAL A 51 11.08 -10.52 10.72
CA VAL A 51 11.00 -11.28 9.47
C VAL A 51 10.44 -12.65 9.73
N LEU A 52 9.23 -12.90 9.22
CA LEU A 52 8.59 -14.20 9.28
C LEU A 52 9.06 -15.10 8.14
N ARG A 53 9.08 -14.54 6.92
CA ARG A 53 9.49 -15.25 5.71
C ARG A 53 10.25 -14.30 4.80
N GLU A 54 11.46 -14.70 4.39
CA GLU A 54 12.31 -13.85 3.54
C GLU A 54 11.73 -13.68 2.15
N PHE A 55 11.09 -14.71 1.59
CA PHE A 55 10.42 -14.61 0.31
C PHE A 55 9.12 -15.43 0.28
N THR A 56 8.05 -14.79 -0.13
CA THR A 56 6.73 -15.39 -0.35
C THR A 56 6.34 -15.17 -1.82
N PRO A 57 6.27 -16.21 -2.64
CA PRO A 57 5.75 -16.10 -4.00
C PRO A 57 4.30 -15.59 -4.00
N MET A 58 3.87 -15.03 -5.13
CA MET A 58 2.52 -14.45 -5.25
C MET A 58 1.41 -15.46 -5.02
N ASP A 59 1.57 -16.68 -5.51
CA ASP A 59 0.61 -17.79 -5.38
C ASP A 59 0.52 -18.34 -3.95
N GLU A 60 1.60 -18.20 -3.16
CA GLU A 60 1.65 -18.60 -1.76
C GLU A 60 1.30 -17.46 -0.77
N LEU A 61 1.03 -16.26 -1.25
CA LEU A 61 0.80 -15.09 -0.40
C LEU A 61 -0.40 -15.28 0.53
N LEU A 62 -1.55 -15.66 -0.03
CA LEU A 62 -2.78 -15.84 0.75
C LEU A 62 -2.67 -17.01 1.75
N PRO A 63 -2.18 -18.21 1.38
CA PRO A 63 -1.94 -19.29 2.33
C PRO A 63 -0.98 -18.89 3.46
N THR A 64 0.08 -18.14 3.15
CA THR A 64 1.05 -17.65 4.15
C THR A 64 0.38 -16.74 5.17
N ILE A 65 -0.45 -15.79 4.71
CA ILE A 65 -1.22 -14.89 5.57
C ILE A 65 -2.25 -15.67 6.38
N GLU A 66 -2.96 -16.61 5.76
CA GLU A 66 -3.97 -17.43 6.44
C GLU A 66 -3.37 -18.23 7.59
N ALA A 67 -2.19 -18.82 7.41
CA ALA A 67 -1.48 -19.53 8.47
C ALA A 67 -1.14 -18.59 9.65
N VAL A 68 -0.73 -17.34 9.39
CA VAL A 68 -0.51 -16.33 10.44
C VAL A 68 -1.80 -16.04 11.20
N ILE A 69 -2.90 -15.87 10.46
CA ILE A 69 -4.22 -15.60 11.06
C ILE A 69 -4.68 -16.78 11.93
N LYS A 70 -4.52 -18.03 11.50
CA LYS A 70 -4.85 -19.24 12.28
C LYS A 70 -4.09 -19.29 13.61
N VAL A 71 -2.78 -19.03 13.58
CA VAL A 71 -1.98 -18.98 14.82
C VAL A 71 -2.45 -17.87 15.73
N PHE A 72 -2.69 -16.67 15.17
CA PHE A 72 -3.18 -15.54 15.94
C PHE A 72 -4.59 -15.77 16.48
N ASP A 73 -5.47 -16.40 15.72
CA ASP A 73 -6.83 -16.73 16.15
C ASP A 73 -6.84 -17.67 17.35
N THR A 74 -5.99 -18.70 17.32
CA THR A 74 -5.86 -19.69 18.38
C THR A 74 -5.25 -19.11 19.66
N LEU A 75 -4.25 -18.20 19.55
CA LEU A 75 -3.44 -17.75 20.68
C LEU A 75 -3.74 -16.32 21.14
N GLY A 76 -4.51 -15.58 20.36
CA GLY A 76 -4.86 -14.19 20.63
C GLY A 76 -5.72 -14.04 21.89
N ASN A 77 -5.45 -12.96 22.64
CA ASN A 77 -6.23 -12.67 23.83
C ASN A 77 -7.61 -12.09 23.45
N ARG A 78 -8.67 -12.89 23.63
CA ARG A 78 -10.06 -12.48 23.35
C ARG A 78 -10.73 -11.77 24.52
N LYS A 79 -10.17 -11.88 25.74
CA LYS A 79 -10.75 -11.32 26.97
C LYS A 79 -10.33 -9.88 27.22
N ASN A 80 -9.12 -9.52 26.85
CA ASN A 80 -8.57 -8.17 27.08
C ASN A 80 -8.28 -7.46 25.76
N ARG A 81 -9.14 -6.50 25.39
CA ARG A 81 -9.04 -5.70 24.17
C ARG A 81 -7.69 -5.00 24.03
N ASN A 82 -7.10 -4.51 25.13
CA ASN A 82 -5.84 -3.79 25.13
C ASN A 82 -4.63 -4.71 24.83
N LYS A 83 -4.80 -6.03 24.97
CA LYS A 83 -3.79 -7.05 24.69
C LYS A 83 -4.23 -8.02 23.56
N ALA A 84 -5.18 -7.62 22.74
CA ALA A 84 -5.76 -8.47 21.68
C ALA A 84 -4.98 -8.42 20.34
N ARG A 85 -3.84 -7.71 20.27
CA ARG A 85 -3.03 -7.59 19.05
C ARG A 85 -1.97 -8.69 18.97
N MET A 86 -1.58 -9.06 17.74
CA MET A 86 -0.58 -10.10 17.46
C MET A 86 0.75 -9.86 18.19
N LYS A 87 1.22 -8.62 18.29
CA LYS A 87 2.46 -8.26 19.00
C LYS A 87 2.51 -8.80 20.43
N PHE A 88 1.37 -8.88 21.12
CA PHE A 88 1.30 -9.43 22.48
C PHE A 88 1.36 -10.96 22.52
N VAL A 89 0.89 -11.62 21.47
CA VAL A 89 1.09 -13.08 21.33
C VAL A 89 2.57 -13.38 21.16
N ILE A 90 3.24 -12.63 20.28
CA ILE A 90 4.69 -12.78 20.03
C ILE A 90 5.51 -12.41 21.27
N GLU A 91 5.13 -11.35 21.99
CA GLU A 91 5.79 -10.97 23.24
C GLU A 91 5.73 -12.09 24.28
N LYS A 92 4.60 -12.79 24.37
CA LYS A 92 4.39 -13.89 25.33
C LYS A 92 5.14 -15.17 24.93
N LEU A 93 5.18 -15.50 23.66
CA LEU A 93 5.75 -16.76 23.15
C LEU A 93 7.24 -16.66 22.80
N GLY A 94 7.70 -15.48 22.41
CA GLY A 94 8.90 -15.30 21.61
C GLY A 94 8.62 -15.45 20.12
N PHE A 95 9.42 -14.78 19.30
CA PHE A 95 9.21 -14.79 17.84
C PHE A 95 9.50 -16.15 17.21
N ASP A 96 10.53 -16.84 17.66
CA ASP A 96 10.92 -18.16 17.12
C ASP A 96 9.81 -19.21 17.34
N GLU A 97 9.20 -19.22 18.53
CA GLU A 97 8.07 -20.10 18.80
C GLU A 97 6.84 -19.72 17.97
N PHE A 98 6.58 -18.44 17.80
CA PHE A 98 5.51 -17.98 16.91
C PHE A 98 5.76 -18.44 15.47
N LYS A 99 6.98 -18.30 14.97
CA LYS A 99 7.38 -18.75 13.64
C LYS A 99 7.23 -20.26 13.48
N ARG A 100 7.69 -21.04 14.45
CA ARG A 100 7.53 -22.51 14.44
C ARG A 100 6.05 -22.93 14.37
N ARG A 101 5.17 -22.24 15.08
CA ARG A 101 3.72 -22.51 15.03
C ARG A 101 3.12 -22.09 13.69
N TRP A 102 3.58 -21.00 13.13
CA TRP A 102 3.19 -20.60 11.80
C TRP A 102 3.62 -21.64 10.75
N GLU A 103 4.86 -22.15 10.81
CA GLU A 103 5.37 -23.19 9.93
C GLU A 103 4.52 -24.47 10.03
N ALA A 104 4.18 -24.88 11.23
CA ALA A 104 3.30 -26.03 11.46
C ALA A 104 1.89 -25.81 10.88
N ALA A 105 1.30 -24.64 11.07
CA ALA A 105 -0.01 -24.30 10.51
C ALA A 105 0.02 -24.24 8.99
N TYR A 106 1.09 -23.70 8.41
CA TYR A 106 1.31 -23.63 6.97
C TYR A 106 1.47 -25.02 6.35
N ALA A 107 2.28 -25.89 6.96
CA ALA A 107 2.46 -27.28 6.54
C ALA A 107 1.14 -28.08 6.64
N ALA A 108 0.35 -27.86 7.68
CA ALA A 108 -0.95 -28.50 7.85
C ALA A 108 -1.97 -28.12 6.76
N MET A 109 -1.73 -27.04 6.03
CA MET A 109 -2.50 -26.64 4.85
C MET A 109 -2.00 -27.28 3.55
N GLY A 110 -0.98 -28.15 3.61
CA GLY A 110 -0.40 -28.84 2.45
C GLY A 110 0.72 -28.07 1.73
N TYR A 111 1.24 -27.00 2.34
CA TYR A 111 2.34 -26.21 1.76
C TYR A 111 3.69 -26.59 2.38
N ALA A 112 4.73 -26.68 1.53
CA ALA A 112 6.08 -26.90 2.01
C ALA A 112 6.66 -25.60 2.60
N VAL A 113 7.32 -25.69 3.76
CA VAL A 113 8.06 -24.56 4.32
C VAL A 113 9.30 -24.31 3.43
N PRO A 114 9.44 -23.11 2.85
CA PRO A 114 10.50 -22.88 1.89
C PRO A 114 11.87 -22.77 2.54
N THR A 115 12.88 -23.20 1.80
CA THR A 115 14.28 -22.97 2.12
C THR A 115 14.64 -21.49 1.96
N HIS A 116 15.68 -21.07 2.66
CA HIS A 116 16.19 -19.70 2.59
C HIS A 116 16.86 -19.46 1.23
N GLU A 117 16.31 -18.54 0.45
CA GLU A 117 16.89 -18.14 -0.83
C GLU A 117 17.27 -16.65 -0.82
N PRO A 118 18.37 -16.27 -1.51
CA PRO A 118 18.75 -14.87 -1.64
C PRO A 118 17.65 -14.06 -2.35
N ILE A 119 17.31 -12.91 -1.80
CA ILE A 119 16.35 -11.99 -2.36
C ILE A 119 16.93 -10.59 -2.49
N LYS A 120 16.36 -9.81 -3.41
CA LYS A 120 16.55 -8.37 -3.51
C LYS A 120 15.20 -7.68 -3.35
N LEU A 121 15.10 -6.74 -2.41
CA LEU A 121 13.92 -5.88 -2.34
C LEU A 121 13.83 -5.03 -3.60
N LEU A 122 12.62 -4.88 -4.14
CA LEU A 122 12.41 -4.05 -5.32
C LEU A 122 12.75 -2.58 -5.01
N GLU A 123 13.45 -1.96 -5.93
CA GLU A 123 13.65 -0.51 -5.94
C GLU A 123 12.44 0.17 -6.56
N TYR A 124 12.27 1.46 -6.29
CA TYR A 124 11.20 2.23 -6.92
C TYR A 124 11.27 2.16 -8.46
N ALA A 125 12.48 2.11 -9.02
CA ALA A 125 12.71 1.98 -10.45
C ALA A 125 12.25 0.63 -11.05
N ASP A 126 12.25 -0.44 -10.23
CA ASP A 126 11.82 -1.79 -10.65
C ASP A 126 10.29 -1.97 -10.57
N THR A 127 9.59 -1.02 -9.91
CA THR A 127 8.14 -1.08 -9.80
C THR A 127 7.51 -0.90 -11.19
N PRO A 128 6.64 -1.83 -11.63
CA PRO A 128 5.96 -1.69 -12.91
C PRO A 128 5.26 -0.34 -13.01
N PRO A 129 5.29 0.32 -14.16
CA PRO A 129 4.51 1.53 -14.37
C PRO A 129 3.02 1.21 -14.14
N LEU A 130 2.30 2.18 -13.60
CA LEU A 130 0.84 2.10 -13.56
C LEU A 130 0.31 1.79 -14.95
N LEU A 131 -0.70 0.92 -15.02
CA LEU A 131 -1.43 0.70 -16.26
C LEU A 131 -1.86 2.06 -16.80
N MET A 132 -1.31 2.41 -17.96
CA MET A 132 -1.64 3.66 -18.62
C MET A 132 -3.05 3.57 -19.20
N PRO A 133 -3.80 4.66 -19.24
CA PRO A 133 -5.01 4.69 -20.04
C PRO A 133 -4.71 4.21 -21.45
N THR A 134 -5.43 3.21 -21.91
CA THR A 134 -5.25 2.67 -23.27
C THR A 134 -5.71 3.68 -24.34
N LYS A 135 -6.36 4.76 -23.94
CA LYS A 135 -6.78 5.87 -24.77
C LYS A 135 -6.45 7.17 -24.06
N ALA A 136 -5.60 7.99 -24.66
CA ALA A 136 -5.53 9.39 -24.26
C ALA A 136 -6.97 9.94 -24.24
N PRO A 137 -7.40 10.66 -23.22
CA PRO A 137 -8.69 11.33 -23.28
C PRO A 137 -8.68 12.12 -24.57
N ASN A 138 -9.61 11.83 -25.47
CA ASN A 138 -9.82 12.65 -26.65
C ASN A 138 -9.93 14.08 -26.12
N SER A 139 -8.95 14.92 -26.43
CA SER A 139 -9.14 16.34 -26.31
C SER A 139 -10.21 16.70 -27.33
N THR A 140 -11.46 16.40 -27.00
CA THR A 140 -12.56 17.11 -27.63
C THR A 140 -12.30 18.55 -27.22
N ASN A 141 -11.79 19.34 -28.17
CA ASN A 141 -11.90 20.76 -28.13
C ASN A 141 -13.40 21.06 -27.87
N GLY A 142 -13.77 21.03 -26.61
CA GLY A 142 -15.00 21.59 -26.14
C GLY A 142 -14.84 23.09 -26.37
N ASN A 143 -15.40 23.54 -27.48
CA ASN A 143 -15.63 24.93 -27.75
C ASN A 143 -16.68 25.39 -26.73
N GLY A 144 -16.32 25.33 -25.46
CA GLY A 144 -17.05 25.91 -24.34
C GLY A 144 -16.82 27.42 -24.42
N ASN A 145 -17.73 28.07 -25.07
CA ASN A 145 -17.87 29.52 -25.03
C ASN A 145 -18.28 29.94 -23.60
N GLY A 146 -17.36 29.67 -22.64
CA GLY A 146 -17.42 30.15 -21.27
C GLY A 146 -16.85 31.56 -21.23
N ASN A 147 -17.74 32.52 -21.31
CA ASN A 147 -17.47 33.93 -21.10
C ASN A 147 -17.08 34.15 -19.62
N GLY A 148 -15.92 33.62 -19.23
CA GLY A 148 -15.27 33.85 -17.96
C GLY A 148 -14.30 35.01 -18.11
N ASN A 149 -14.71 36.21 -17.69
CA ASN A 149 -13.83 37.35 -17.49
C ASN A 149 -12.72 36.99 -16.52
N GLY A 150 -11.73 36.26 -17.00
CA GLY A 150 -10.44 36.10 -16.36
C GLY A 150 -9.64 37.38 -16.55
N ALA A 151 -9.79 38.33 -15.65
CA ALA A 151 -8.89 39.48 -15.61
C ALA A 151 -7.47 38.95 -15.47
N ALA A 152 -6.68 39.04 -16.55
CA ALA A 152 -5.25 38.81 -16.51
C ALA A 152 -4.64 39.79 -15.49
N SER A 153 -4.21 39.25 -14.35
CA SER A 153 -3.48 40.01 -13.33
C SER A 153 -2.18 40.51 -13.94
N ARG A 154 -2.09 41.82 -14.12
CA ARG A 154 -0.92 42.52 -14.71
C ARG A 154 0.25 42.65 -13.74
N ASN A 155 0.20 42.07 -12.57
CA ASN A 155 1.29 42.12 -11.58
C ASN A 155 1.63 40.67 -11.24
N GLY A 156 2.63 40.09 -11.84
CA GLY A 156 3.40 38.87 -11.55
C GLY A 156 2.93 37.89 -10.41
N ALA A 157 1.70 38.01 -9.95
CA ALA A 157 1.13 37.14 -8.95
C ALA A 157 0.71 35.81 -9.59
N GLU A 158 1.18 34.73 -9.04
CA GLU A 158 0.82 33.35 -9.41
C GLU A 158 -0.73 33.19 -9.38
N SER A 159 -1.33 32.59 -10.42
CA SER A 159 -2.77 32.32 -10.40
C SER A 159 -3.12 31.31 -9.30
N ALA A 160 -4.34 31.34 -8.79
CA ALA A 160 -4.79 30.38 -7.78
C ALA A 160 -4.65 28.92 -8.28
N PHE A 161 -4.80 28.70 -9.59
CA PHE A 161 -4.61 27.37 -10.19
C PHE A 161 -3.11 26.97 -10.20
N GLU A 162 -2.19 27.84 -10.57
CA GLU A 162 -0.76 27.52 -10.54
C GLU A 162 -0.26 27.30 -9.10
N ALA A 163 -0.75 28.10 -8.16
CA ALA A 163 -0.46 27.90 -6.74
C ALA A 163 -0.95 26.53 -6.24
N TRP A 164 -2.17 26.15 -6.60
CA TRP A 164 -2.73 24.82 -6.29
C TRP A 164 -1.92 23.71 -6.97
N LYS A 165 -1.61 23.83 -8.24
CA LYS A 165 -0.85 22.88 -9.02
C LYS A 165 0.52 22.60 -8.41
N ARG A 166 1.23 23.63 -8.01
CA ARG A 166 2.56 23.52 -7.38
C ARG A 166 2.54 22.69 -6.08
N THR A 167 1.45 22.75 -5.33
CA THR A 167 1.33 22.07 -4.04
C THR A 167 0.62 20.72 -4.09
N ASN A 168 -0.16 20.45 -5.15
CA ASN A 168 -1.00 19.26 -5.21
C ASN A 168 -0.73 18.35 -6.42
N VAL A 169 0.14 18.75 -7.33
CA VAL A 169 0.45 17.94 -8.51
C VAL A 169 1.91 17.47 -8.45
N VAL A 170 2.10 16.16 -8.52
CA VAL A 170 3.42 15.52 -8.51
C VAL A 170 3.63 14.81 -9.85
N PRO A 171 4.72 15.12 -10.58
CA PRO A 171 5.05 14.40 -11.80
C PRO A 171 5.16 12.90 -11.54
N GLN A 172 4.62 12.10 -12.44
CA GLN A 172 4.83 10.66 -12.41
C GLN A 172 6.11 10.30 -13.15
N ARG A 173 6.58 9.07 -12.93
CA ARG A 173 7.75 8.53 -13.63
C ARG A 173 7.51 8.41 -15.14
N GLN A 174 6.27 8.24 -15.56
CA GLN A 174 5.86 8.24 -16.95
C GLN A 174 5.79 9.68 -17.47
N ALA A 175 6.52 9.97 -18.53
CA ALA A 175 6.51 11.30 -19.15
C ALA A 175 5.09 11.68 -19.59
N GLY A 176 4.68 12.93 -19.31
CA GLY A 176 3.35 13.44 -19.65
C GLY A 176 2.23 13.11 -18.66
N PHE A 177 2.55 12.43 -17.55
CA PHE A 177 1.58 12.08 -16.51
C PHE A 177 1.94 12.69 -15.17
N ALA A 178 0.93 12.96 -14.38
CA ALA A 178 1.07 13.47 -13.02
C ALA A 178 0.01 12.89 -12.09
N ALA A 179 0.33 12.81 -10.81
CA ALA A 179 -0.64 12.51 -9.77
C ALA A 179 -1.15 13.82 -9.15
N ALA A 180 -2.46 13.96 -9.04
CA ALA A 180 -3.09 15.09 -8.34
C ALA A 180 -3.50 14.64 -6.93
N ALA A 181 -2.96 15.29 -5.91
CA ALA A 181 -3.33 15.06 -4.52
C ALA A 181 -4.62 15.82 -4.20
N ILE A 182 -5.64 15.10 -3.76
CA ILE A 182 -6.91 15.67 -3.32
C ILE A 182 -6.92 15.68 -1.81
N LYS A 183 -6.97 16.87 -1.22
CA LYS A 183 -7.04 17.02 0.24
C LYS A 183 -8.48 16.79 0.70
N LEU A 184 -8.65 15.87 1.64
CA LEU A 184 -9.92 15.58 2.28
C LEU A 184 -9.87 16.15 3.71
N PRO A 185 -10.52 17.28 3.97
CA PRO A 185 -10.60 17.82 5.33
C PRO A 185 -11.24 16.77 6.26
N MET A 186 -10.61 16.49 7.39
CA MET A 186 -11.06 15.48 8.37
C MET A 186 -11.18 14.04 7.83
N GLY A 187 -10.81 13.79 6.58
CA GLY A 187 -10.92 12.47 5.95
C GLY A 187 -12.31 12.13 5.40
N ASP A 188 -13.25 13.06 5.43
CA ASP A 188 -14.64 12.83 5.03
C ASP A 188 -14.95 13.36 3.64
N LEU A 189 -15.79 12.63 2.92
CA LEU A 189 -16.37 12.98 1.62
C LEU A 189 -17.88 12.81 1.65
N THR A 190 -18.59 13.76 1.06
CA THR A 190 -20.02 13.57 0.77
C THR A 190 -20.21 12.59 -0.40
N GLY A 191 -21.40 12.01 -0.52
CA GLY A 191 -21.74 11.15 -1.66
C GLY A 191 -21.58 11.87 -3.02
N GLU A 192 -21.94 13.14 -3.10
CA GLU A 192 -21.76 13.95 -4.31
C GLU A 192 -20.28 14.15 -4.66
N GLN A 193 -19.45 14.43 -3.67
CA GLN A 193 -18.00 14.56 -3.86
C GLN A 193 -17.39 13.24 -4.33
N MET A 194 -17.83 12.09 -3.79
CA MET A 194 -17.39 10.77 -4.25
C MET A 194 -17.75 10.51 -5.71
N TRP A 195 -18.96 10.91 -6.14
CA TRP A 195 -19.36 10.80 -7.54
C TRP A 195 -18.49 11.66 -8.47
N VAL A 196 -18.19 12.89 -8.07
CA VAL A 196 -17.28 13.77 -8.83
C VAL A 196 -15.88 13.14 -8.94
N LEU A 197 -15.36 12.58 -7.86
CA LEU A 197 -14.07 11.90 -7.87
C LEU A 197 -14.06 10.65 -8.76
N ALA A 198 -15.13 9.85 -8.72
CA ALA A 198 -15.29 8.67 -9.56
C ALA A 198 -15.29 9.04 -11.05
N ASP A 199 -16.03 10.09 -11.42
CA ASP A 199 -16.09 10.59 -12.79
C ASP A 199 -14.75 11.16 -13.27
N LEU A 200 -14.06 11.94 -12.43
CA LEU A 200 -12.71 12.43 -12.71
C LEU A 200 -11.72 11.28 -12.88
N ALA A 201 -11.76 10.27 -12.01
CA ALA A 201 -10.89 9.11 -12.08
C ALA A 201 -11.14 8.31 -13.35
N ALA A 202 -12.39 8.08 -13.71
CA ALA A 202 -12.76 7.36 -14.94
C ALA A 202 -12.25 8.07 -16.19
N ARG A 203 -12.32 9.41 -16.23
CA ARG A 203 -11.88 10.20 -17.38
C ARG A 203 -10.36 10.41 -17.45
N SER A 204 -9.69 10.47 -16.32
CA SER A 204 -8.29 10.93 -16.26
C SER A 204 -7.30 9.85 -15.82
N SER A 205 -7.75 8.74 -15.24
CA SER A 205 -6.86 7.72 -14.65
C SER A 205 -7.32 6.27 -14.81
N ASN A 206 -8.23 5.96 -15.72
CA ASN A 206 -8.86 4.64 -15.85
C ASN A 206 -9.54 4.15 -14.55
N GLY A 207 -10.10 5.05 -13.76
CA GLY A 207 -10.74 4.74 -12.50
C GLY A 207 -9.77 4.53 -11.31
N ASN A 208 -8.47 4.74 -11.50
CA ASN A 208 -7.50 4.55 -10.42
C ASN A 208 -7.48 5.74 -9.45
N ILE A 209 -7.86 5.48 -8.21
CA ILE A 209 -7.69 6.37 -7.06
C ILE A 209 -6.77 5.65 -6.07
N ARG A 210 -5.82 6.36 -5.48
CA ARG A 210 -4.93 5.86 -4.42
C ARG A 210 -5.17 6.65 -3.14
N THR A 211 -5.24 5.95 -2.04
CA THR A 211 -5.35 6.52 -0.68
C THR A 211 -4.06 6.30 0.10
#